data_238bc39af25bd0166d380895b4ae2c89
#
_entry.id   238bc39af25bd0166d380895b4ae2c89
#
_cell.length_a   1.000
_cell.length_b   1.000
_cell.length_c   1.000
_cell.angle_alpha   90.00
_cell.angle_beta   90.00
_cell.angle_gamma   90.00
#
_symmetry.space_group_name_H-M   'P 1'
#
loop_
_entity.id
_entity.type
_entity.pdbx_description
1 polymer ?
#
loop_
_entity_poly.entity_id
_entity_poly.type
_entity_poly.pdbx_seq_one_letter_code
_entity_poly.pdbx_strand_id
1 'polypeptide(L)'
;TSNYKWSDGTTTAKSASWTIGKATGSITLSASSLSLTYPKTSGTITVTRPGSGTVTASSGSTNIATVSVSGTTITVTAKATGSATITVNVGADTNYTAPSSKTFTVAVTLVSKTLSSNSWAVIKAVSDAGQGANYWSVGATKSVTINGKVGATTISSLKVDAFIIGFNHNSGKEGSNRIHFLLGKISGKFVGLVDSSYSSTTSTSGAFTMNTSNTNSGGWGSSQMRSKVLGSASSPTSPTANTLLAALPSDLRAVMKSCTKYTDNKGGVNT
;
A
#
# COMPACT_ATOMS: atom_id res chain seq x y z
N THR A 1 32.41 66.12 41.77
CA THR A 1 32.27 67.16 40.75
C THR A 1 31.63 66.56 39.49
N SER A 2 30.32 66.55 39.48
CA SER A 2 29.59 66.09 38.29
C SER A 2 29.17 67.34 37.53
N ASN A 3 29.76 67.57 36.37
CA ASN A 3 29.35 68.62 35.45
C ASN A 3 28.12 68.25 34.61
N TYR A 4 27.51 67.14 34.92
CA TYR A 4 26.36 66.65 34.16
C TYR A 4 25.09 66.64 35.02
N LYS A 5 24.02 67.21 34.48
CA LYS A 5 22.69 67.21 35.07
C LYS A 5 21.73 66.64 34.11
N TRP A 6 20.67 65.92 34.59
CA TRP A 6 19.54 65.54 33.76
C TRP A 6 18.79 66.78 33.27
N SER A 7 17.99 66.63 32.27
CA SER A 7 17.16 67.72 31.71
C SER A 7 16.24 68.39 32.73
N ASP A 8 15.95 67.74 33.86
CA ASP A 8 15.22 68.27 34.99
C ASP A 8 16.07 68.96 36.06
N GLY A 9 17.34 69.15 35.74
CA GLY A 9 18.28 69.85 36.61
C GLY A 9 18.89 69.04 37.74
N THR A 10 18.54 67.77 37.91
CA THR A 10 19.06 66.90 38.97
C THR A 10 20.36 66.22 38.59
N THR A 11 21.15 65.83 39.59
CA THR A 11 22.40 65.09 39.44
C THR A 11 22.31 63.67 39.99
N THR A 12 21.14 63.28 40.52
CA THR A 12 20.90 61.97 41.10
C THR A 12 20.80 60.93 40.00
N ALA A 13 21.40 59.76 40.22
CA ALA A 13 21.30 58.64 39.30
C ALA A 13 19.81 58.26 39.08
N LYS A 14 19.45 58.13 37.83
CA LYS A 14 18.09 57.65 37.43
C LYS A 14 18.22 56.31 36.86
N SER A 15 17.28 55.47 37.19
CA SER A 15 17.07 54.13 36.61
C SER A 15 15.88 54.12 35.65
N ALA A 16 16.00 53.45 34.55
CA ALA A 16 14.93 53.14 33.64
C ALA A 16 14.70 51.63 33.64
N SER A 17 13.48 51.23 33.83
CA SER A 17 13.10 49.81 33.73
C SER A 17 12.73 49.46 32.28
N TRP A 18 13.28 48.42 31.77
CA TRP A 18 12.96 47.88 30.45
C TRP A 18 12.27 46.54 30.64
N THR A 19 11.18 46.32 29.97
CA THR A 19 10.52 45.03 29.92
C THR A 19 10.68 44.50 28.50
N ILE A 20 11.33 43.35 28.36
CA ILE A 20 11.42 42.64 27.11
C ILE A 20 10.27 41.61 27.11
N GLY A 21 9.30 41.81 26.25
CA GLY A 21 8.21 40.87 26.06
C GLY A 21 8.67 39.57 25.37
N LYS A 22 7.93 38.50 25.55
CA LYS A 22 8.17 37.23 24.84
C LYS A 22 7.98 37.40 23.34
N ALA A 23 8.85 36.76 22.55
CA ALA A 23 8.69 36.66 21.11
C ALA A 23 7.52 35.74 20.74
N THR A 24 6.99 35.89 19.55
CA THR A 24 5.92 35.00 19.04
C THR A 24 6.48 33.61 18.80
N GLY A 25 5.85 32.59 19.40
CA GLY A 25 6.15 31.18 19.15
C GLY A 25 5.63 30.70 17.79
N SER A 26 6.19 29.62 17.29
CA SER A 26 5.73 28.96 16.06
C SER A 26 5.81 27.44 16.16
N ILE A 27 5.03 26.73 15.31
CA ILE A 27 5.07 25.28 15.14
C ILE A 27 5.27 24.99 13.66
N THR A 28 6.26 24.15 13.33
CA THR A 28 6.39 23.51 12.04
C THR A 28 6.41 22.00 12.23
N LEU A 29 5.61 21.27 11.46
CA LEU A 29 5.56 19.82 11.46
C LEU A 29 6.36 19.27 10.28
N SER A 30 7.07 18.17 10.46
CA SER A 30 7.86 17.52 9.40
C SER A 30 6.98 17.01 8.24
N ALA A 31 5.69 16.79 8.47
CA ALA A 31 4.70 16.47 7.44
C ALA A 31 3.28 16.86 7.90
N SER A 32 2.39 17.09 6.93
CA SER A 32 0.96 17.38 7.16
C SER A 32 0.10 16.14 7.19
N SER A 33 0.66 14.97 6.84
CA SER A 33 -0.04 13.68 6.88
C SER A 33 0.93 12.54 7.18
N LEU A 34 0.39 11.44 7.70
CA LEU A 34 1.10 10.19 7.98
C LEU A 34 0.25 9.00 7.54
N SER A 35 0.81 8.11 6.73
CA SER A 35 0.16 6.86 6.34
C SER A 35 0.78 5.69 7.09
N LEU A 36 -0.06 4.92 7.78
CA LEU A 36 0.28 3.69 8.49
C LEU A 36 -0.43 2.52 7.83
N THR A 37 0.24 1.88 6.87
CA THR A 37 -0.28 0.72 6.14
C THR A 37 0.52 -0.51 6.54
N TYR A 38 -0.19 -1.60 6.90
CA TYR A 38 0.46 -2.87 7.25
C TYR A 38 1.60 -3.21 6.25
N PRO A 39 2.77 -3.66 6.72
CA PRO A 39 3.12 -4.02 8.10
C PRO A 39 3.54 -2.85 9.01
N LYS A 40 3.59 -1.62 8.50
CA LYS A 40 3.96 -0.43 9.29
C LYS A 40 2.78 0.01 10.15
N THR A 41 2.83 -0.29 11.45
CA THR A 41 1.78 0.04 12.42
C THR A 41 2.10 1.25 13.29
N SER A 42 3.27 1.87 13.12
CA SER A 42 3.67 3.09 13.81
C SER A 42 4.50 3.99 12.91
N GLY A 43 4.55 5.27 13.25
CA GLY A 43 5.37 6.26 12.55
C GLY A 43 5.51 7.53 13.38
N THR A 44 6.41 8.42 12.95
CA THR A 44 6.74 9.62 13.69
C THR A 44 6.55 10.88 12.88
N ILE A 45 6.19 11.97 13.56
CA ILE A 45 6.20 13.36 13.08
C ILE A 45 7.07 14.14 14.04
N THR A 46 8.00 14.94 13.51
CA THR A 46 8.85 15.82 14.30
C THR A 46 8.27 17.23 14.31
N VAL A 47 8.33 17.85 15.47
CA VAL A 47 7.92 19.23 15.69
C VAL A 47 9.17 20.11 15.75
N THR A 48 9.23 21.15 14.91
CA THR A 48 10.22 22.20 15.00
C THR A 48 9.56 23.42 15.65
N ARG A 49 10.21 23.98 16.65
CA ARG A 49 9.78 25.17 17.39
C ARG A 49 10.96 26.00 17.83
N PRO A 50 10.83 27.32 18.00
CA PRO A 50 11.80 28.10 18.74
C PRO A 50 11.66 27.80 20.25
N GLY A 51 12.75 27.96 20.97
CA GLY A 51 12.76 27.82 22.44
C GLY A 51 12.54 26.40 22.95
N SER A 52 12.04 26.29 24.19
CA SER A 52 11.97 25.06 24.97
C SER A 52 10.53 24.66 25.37
N GLY A 53 9.50 25.35 24.85
CA GLY A 53 8.08 25.09 25.21
C GLY A 53 7.70 23.61 25.04
N THR A 54 6.96 23.03 25.97
CA THR A 54 6.58 21.63 25.97
C THR A 54 5.69 21.30 24.78
N VAL A 55 6.06 20.24 24.03
CA VAL A 55 5.23 19.71 22.94
C VAL A 55 4.21 18.72 23.52
N THR A 56 2.96 18.87 23.14
CA THR A 56 1.89 17.91 23.45
C THR A 56 1.12 17.56 22.18
N ALA A 57 0.57 16.38 22.12
CA ALA A 57 -0.27 15.94 21.00
C ALA A 57 -1.46 15.14 21.50
N SER A 58 -2.58 15.25 20.79
CA SER A 58 -3.80 14.49 21.07
C SER A 58 -4.42 13.96 19.79
N SER A 59 -4.99 12.77 19.84
CA SER A 59 -5.72 12.17 18.73
C SER A 59 -7.21 12.46 18.87
N GLY A 60 -7.83 12.95 17.79
CA GLY A 60 -9.28 13.11 17.68
C GLY A 60 -10.03 11.77 17.57
N SER A 61 -9.33 10.66 17.34
CA SER A 61 -9.92 9.32 17.24
C SER A 61 -8.97 8.28 17.81
N THR A 62 -8.94 8.13 19.14
CA THR A 62 -8.02 7.21 19.85
C THR A 62 -8.29 5.74 19.59
N ASN A 63 -9.45 5.37 19.09
CA ASN A 63 -9.78 4.03 18.59
C ASN A 63 -9.14 3.71 17.23
N ILE A 64 -8.73 4.73 16.45
CA ILE A 64 -8.04 4.57 15.16
C ILE A 64 -6.54 4.68 15.34
N ALA A 65 -6.08 5.73 16.03
CA ALA A 65 -4.67 5.95 16.28
C ALA A 65 -4.44 6.62 17.63
N THR A 66 -3.42 6.21 18.34
CA THR A 66 -2.95 6.85 19.57
C THR A 66 -1.61 7.56 19.33
N VAL A 67 -1.31 8.54 20.18
CA VAL A 67 -0.06 9.30 20.10
C VAL A 67 0.67 9.29 21.43
N SER A 68 2.00 9.34 21.37
CA SER A 68 2.89 9.63 22.49
C SER A 68 3.90 10.66 22.05
N VAL A 69 4.39 11.47 22.98
CA VAL A 69 5.36 12.54 22.71
C VAL A 69 6.60 12.32 23.55
N SER A 70 7.76 12.41 22.91
CA SER A 70 9.07 12.41 23.56
C SER A 70 9.90 13.56 22.98
N GLY A 71 10.15 14.57 23.79
CA GLY A 71 10.79 15.82 23.35
C GLY A 71 9.99 16.51 22.25
N THR A 72 10.52 16.54 21.05
CA THR A 72 9.86 17.10 19.84
C THR A 72 9.34 16.03 18.89
N THR A 73 9.44 14.75 19.25
CA THR A 73 9.00 13.65 18.41
C THR A 73 7.65 13.15 18.87
N ILE A 74 6.68 13.15 17.96
CA ILE A 74 5.35 12.54 18.13
C ILE A 74 5.38 11.17 17.50
N THR A 75 5.17 10.12 18.27
CA THR A 75 4.99 8.75 17.77
C THR A 75 3.49 8.46 17.67
N VAL A 76 3.05 8.07 16.50
CA VAL A 76 1.67 7.64 16.23
C VAL A 76 1.63 6.13 16.13
N THR A 77 0.70 5.49 16.83
CA THR A 77 0.47 4.04 16.80
C THR A 77 -0.92 3.74 16.28
N ALA A 78 -1.01 2.92 15.23
CA ALA A 78 -2.26 2.44 14.63
C ALA A 78 -3.01 1.49 15.57
N LYS A 79 -4.35 1.62 15.64
CA LYS A 79 -5.26 0.75 16.40
C LYS A 79 -6.28 0.09 15.51
N ALA A 80 -6.90 0.82 14.59
CA ALA A 80 -7.89 0.32 13.64
C ALA A 80 -7.78 1.06 12.30
N THR A 81 -8.25 0.43 11.23
CA THR A 81 -8.36 1.08 9.92
C THR A 81 -9.30 2.28 9.99
N GLY A 82 -8.89 3.39 9.40
CA GLY A 82 -9.63 4.63 9.38
C GLY A 82 -8.72 5.85 9.30
N SER A 83 -9.27 7.02 9.63
CA SER A 83 -8.53 8.28 9.64
C SER A 83 -8.66 8.96 10.98
N ALA A 84 -7.59 9.57 11.47
CA ALA A 84 -7.57 10.37 12.69
C ALA A 84 -6.86 11.70 12.42
N THR A 85 -7.37 12.77 13.02
CA THR A 85 -6.69 14.07 13.06
C THR A 85 -5.91 14.17 14.38
N ILE A 86 -4.64 14.50 14.29
CA ILE A 86 -3.78 14.73 15.44
C ILE A 86 -3.59 16.23 15.61
N THR A 87 -3.89 16.73 16.81
CA THR A 87 -3.69 18.13 17.19
C THR A 87 -2.41 18.23 18.00
N VAL A 88 -1.56 19.17 17.62
CA VAL A 88 -0.25 19.43 18.23
C VAL A 88 -0.22 20.82 18.83
N ASN A 89 0.20 20.92 20.09
CA ASN A 89 0.40 22.17 20.80
C ASN A 89 1.83 22.28 21.29
N VAL A 90 2.27 23.52 21.43
CA VAL A 90 3.55 23.87 22.06
C VAL A 90 3.26 24.90 23.15
N GLY A 91 3.68 24.61 24.37
CA GLY A 91 3.53 25.54 25.50
C GLY A 91 4.39 26.78 25.33
N ALA A 92 4.06 27.89 26.04
CA ALA A 92 4.95 29.01 26.19
C ALA A 92 6.18 28.61 27.01
N ASP A 93 7.29 29.30 26.79
CA ASP A 93 8.48 29.22 27.63
C ASP A 93 8.91 30.60 28.10
N THR A 94 10.17 30.73 28.58
CA THR A 94 10.70 32.01 29.10
C THR A 94 10.74 33.08 28.00
N ASN A 95 11.08 32.72 26.76
CA ASN A 95 11.36 33.65 25.69
C ASN A 95 10.26 33.72 24.60
N TYR A 96 9.34 32.76 24.56
CA TYR A 96 8.33 32.65 23.51
C TYR A 96 6.92 32.46 24.07
N THR A 97 5.93 33.07 23.41
CA THR A 97 4.51 32.82 23.66
C THR A 97 4.10 31.48 23.07
N ALA A 98 3.03 30.87 23.61
CA ALA A 98 2.46 29.68 23.01
C ALA A 98 1.89 30.00 21.60
N PRO A 99 2.30 29.28 20.56
CA PRO A 99 1.73 29.46 19.23
C PRO A 99 0.34 28.82 19.11
N SER A 100 -0.38 29.15 18.04
CA SER A 100 -1.60 28.43 17.68
C SER A 100 -1.27 26.97 17.38
N SER A 101 -2.21 26.06 17.73
CA SER A 101 -2.10 24.63 17.46
C SER A 101 -1.95 24.34 15.96
N LYS A 102 -1.27 23.23 15.63
CA LYS A 102 -1.21 22.67 14.28
C LYS A 102 -1.80 21.27 14.28
N THR A 103 -2.30 20.84 13.12
CA THR A 103 -2.84 19.51 12.95
C THR A 103 -2.17 18.78 11.80
N PHE A 104 -2.18 17.45 11.87
CA PHE A 104 -1.88 16.57 10.74
C PHE A 104 -2.86 15.40 10.72
N THR A 105 -3.05 14.81 9.54
CA THR A 105 -3.94 13.66 9.37
C THR A 105 -3.15 12.35 9.41
N VAL A 106 -3.75 11.32 9.99
CA VAL A 106 -3.21 9.95 9.98
C VAL A 106 -4.21 9.07 9.26
N ALA A 107 -3.77 8.38 8.21
CA ALA A 107 -4.51 7.32 7.52
C ALA A 107 -3.97 5.96 7.94
N VAL A 108 -4.83 5.12 8.49
CA VAL A 108 -4.48 3.77 8.96
C VAL A 108 -5.15 2.73 8.09
N THR A 109 -4.38 1.77 7.59
CA THR A 109 -4.86 0.61 6.83
C THR A 109 -4.27 -0.66 7.43
N LEU A 110 -5.04 -1.38 8.23
CA LEU A 110 -4.67 -2.67 8.82
C LEU A 110 -5.24 -3.83 7.99
N VAL A 111 -4.74 -5.03 8.25
CA VAL A 111 -5.20 -6.26 7.60
C VAL A 111 -6.60 -6.63 8.09
N SER A 112 -7.53 -6.78 7.16
CA SER A 112 -8.86 -7.35 7.43
C SER A 112 -8.83 -8.88 7.35
N LYS A 113 -9.57 -9.56 8.24
CA LYS A 113 -9.82 -11.02 8.14
C LYS A 113 -10.67 -11.38 6.91
N THR A 114 -11.42 -10.45 6.35
CA THR A 114 -12.11 -10.61 5.08
C THR A 114 -11.16 -10.29 3.94
N LEU A 115 -10.78 -11.28 3.14
CA LEU A 115 -9.78 -11.12 2.07
C LEU A 115 -10.15 -9.98 1.10
N SER A 116 -11.42 -9.93 0.67
CA SER A 116 -11.92 -8.94 -0.29
C SER A 116 -11.80 -7.49 0.18
N SER A 117 -11.75 -7.25 1.50
CA SER A 117 -11.63 -5.90 2.08
C SER A 117 -10.19 -5.36 2.08
N ASN A 118 -9.21 -6.15 1.65
CA ASN A 118 -7.81 -5.73 1.60
C ASN A 118 -7.43 -5.31 0.18
N SER A 119 -6.57 -4.29 0.05
CA SER A 119 -5.91 -3.99 -1.23
C SER A 119 -4.93 -5.11 -1.61
N TRP A 120 -4.58 -5.22 -2.89
CA TRP A 120 -3.56 -6.17 -3.33
C TRP A 120 -2.19 -5.88 -2.71
N ALA A 121 -1.89 -4.62 -2.43
CA ALA A 121 -0.65 -4.22 -1.73
C ALA A 121 -0.60 -4.76 -0.29
N VAL A 122 -1.72 -4.71 0.45
CA VAL A 122 -1.82 -5.30 1.80
C VAL A 122 -1.69 -6.82 1.73
N ILE A 123 -2.36 -7.47 0.76
CA ILE A 123 -2.26 -8.93 0.56
C ILE A 123 -0.80 -9.34 0.27
N LYS A 124 -0.11 -8.56 -0.57
CA LYS A 124 1.33 -8.77 -0.83
C LYS A 124 2.16 -8.64 0.44
N ALA A 125 1.96 -7.58 1.22
CA ALA A 125 2.71 -7.35 2.45
C ALA A 125 2.51 -8.48 3.48
N VAL A 126 1.28 -8.98 3.62
CA VAL A 126 0.96 -10.16 4.45
C VAL A 126 1.64 -11.42 3.92
N SER A 127 1.63 -11.60 2.59
CA SER A 127 2.32 -12.72 1.94
C SER A 127 3.83 -12.66 2.19
N ASP A 128 4.45 -11.51 1.95
CA ASP A 128 5.90 -11.31 2.13
C ASP A 128 6.35 -11.53 3.58
N ALA A 129 5.48 -11.23 4.54
CA ALA A 129 5.70 -11.50 5.96
C ALA A 129 5.46 -12.99 6.35
N GLY A 130 5.03 -13.85 5.42
CA GLY A 130 4.71 -15.25 5.70
C GLY A 130 3.44 -15.46 6.51
N GLN A 131 2.58 -14.44 6.63
CA GLN A 131 1.43 -14.43 7.54
C GLN A 131 0.09 -14.77 6.85
N GLY A 132 0.10 -15.16 5.58
CA GLY A 132 -1.12 -15.38 4.80
C GLY A 132 -2.14 -16.28 5.48
N ALA A 133 -1.71 -17.46 5.95
CA ALA A 133 -2.56 -18.44 6.63
C ALA A 133 -3.09 -17.97 7.99
N ASN A 134 -2.48 -16.96 8.62
CA ASN A 134 -2.94 -16.39 9.89
C ASN A 134 -4.14 -15.45 9.70
N TYR A 135 -4.33 -14.95 8.48
CA TYR A 135 -5.39 -14.02 8.16
C TYR A 135 -6.50 -14.65 7.32
N TRP A 136 -6.16 -15.53 6.37
CA TRP A 136 -7.13 -16.07 5.40
C TRP A 136 -6.97 -17.57 5.23
N SER A 137 -8.05 -18.22 4.80
CA SER A 137 -8.10 -19.66 4.54
C SER A 137 -8.08 -19.94 3.04
N VAL A 138 -7.73 -21.17 2.66
CA VAL A 138 -7.95 -21.68 1.31
C VAL A 138 -9.44 -21.56 0.98
N GLY A 139 -9.75 -21.11 -0.24
CA GLY A 139 -11.10 -20.82 -0.70
C GLY A 139 -11.57 -19.37 -0.46
N ALA A 140 -10.88 -18.59 0.39
CA ALA A 140 -11.19 -17.17 0.54
C ALA A 140 -11.06 -16.42 -0.80
N THR A 141 -12.00 -15.52 -1.09
CA THR A 141 -12.15 -14.87 -2.39
C THR A 141 -11.93 -13.37 -2.34
N LYS A 142 -11.43 -12.84 -3.46
CA LYS A 142 -11.40 -11.40 -3.75
C LYS A 142 -11.81 -11.19 -5.21
N SER A 143 -12.77 -10.30 -5.43
CA SER A 143 -13.22 -9.97 -6.78
C SER A 143 -12.13 -9.20 -7.55
N VAL A 144 -11.97 -9.57 -8.81
CA VAL A 144 -11.08 -8.94 -9.79
C VAL A 144 -11.92 -8.53 -10.99
N THR A 145 -11.80 -7.28 -11.43
CA THR A 145 -12.45 -6.81 -12.65
C THR A 145 -11.48 -6.94 -13.82
N ILE A 146 -11.81 -7.81 -14.77
CA ILE A 146 -11.06 -7.99 -16.01
C ILE A 146 -11.64 -7.04 -17.06
N ASN A 147 -10.77 -6.26 -17.70
CA ASN A 147 -11.19 -5.28 -18.69
C ASN A 147 -10.12 -5.11 -19.77
N GLY A 148 -10.49 -5.31 -21.03
CA GLY A 148 -9.56 -5.21 -22.15
C GLY A 148 -9.80 -6.26 -23.22
N LYS A 149 -8.76 -6.62 -23.98
CA LYS A 149 -8.79 -7.66 -25.00
C LYS A 149 -7.97 -8.88 -24.58
N VAL A 150 -8.46 -10.06 -24.92
CA VAL A 150 -7.70 -11.32 -24.88
C VAL A 150 -7.80 -11.94 -26.28
N GLY A 151 -6.70 -11.91 -27.02
CA GLY A 151 -6.75 -12.18 -28.47
C GLY A 151 -7.66 -11.18 -29.18
N ALA A 152 -8.64 -11.65 -29.92
CA ALA A 152 -9.66 -10.84 -30.57
C ALA A 152 -10.87 -10.52 -29.68
N THR A 153 -11.06 -11.22 -28.56
CA THR A 153 -12.22 -11.09 -27.70
C THR A 153 -12.12 -9.88 -26.81
N THR A 154 -13.11 -9.00 -26.84
CA THR A 154 -13.20 -7.86 -25.91
C THR A 154 -13.94 -8.29 -24.66
N ILE A 155 -13.32 -8.02 -23.50
CA ILE A 155 -13.89 -8.24 -22.17
C ILE A 155 -14.16 -6.87 -21.56
N SER A 156 -15.41 -6.61 -21.18
CA SER A 156 -15.83 -5.35 -20.60
C SER A 156 -16.29 -5.56 -19.15
N SER A 157 -15.50 -5.06 -18.21
CA SER A 157 -15.83 -5.03 -16.78
C SER A 157 -16.31 -6.37 -16.20
N LEU A 158 -15.72 -7.48 -16.66
CA LEU A 158 -16.05 -8.81 -16.17
C LEU A 158 -15.52 -8.98 -14.74
N LYS A 159 -16.42 -9.16 -13.78
CA LYS A 159 -16.07 -9.46 -12.40
C LYS A 159 -15.92 -10.97 -12.20
N VAL A 160 -14.73 -11.38 -11.82
CA VAL A 160 -14.41 -12.77 -11.47
C VAL A 160 -13.75 -12.81 -10.09
N ASP A 161 -13.88 -13.93 -9.40
CA ASP A 161 -13.21 -14.12 -8.13
C ASP A 161 -11.84 -14.76 -8.35
N ALA A 162 -10.83 -14.11 -7.75
CA ALA A 162 -9.58 -14.75 -7.40
C ALA A 162 -9.76 -15.41 -6.03
N PHE A 163 -9.45 -16.69 -5.91
CA PHE A 163 -9.58 -17.41 -4.65
C PHE A 163 -8.27 -18.11 -4.28
N ILE A 164 -8.01 -18.17 -2.98
CA ILE A 164 -6.79 -18.79 -2.44
C ILE A 164 -6.89 -20.31 -2.66
N ILE A 165 -5.87 -20.89 -3.30
CA ILE A 165 -5.72 -22.34 -3.49
C ILE A 165 -4.66 -22.95 -2.57
N GLY A 166 -3.79 -22.11 -1.98
CA GLY A 166 -2.78 -22.59 -1.04
C GLY A 166 -1.79 -21.52 -0.61
N PHE A 167 -1.02 -21.91 0.40
CA PHE A 167 0.07 -21.12 0.95
C PHE A 167 1.37 -21.94 0.84
N ASN A 168 2.38 -21.40 0.20
CA ASN A 168 3.72 -22.00 0.09
C ASN A 168 3.76 -23.42 -0.48
N HIS A 169 2.75 -23.90 -1.21
CA HIS A 169 2.65 -25.29 -1.64
C HIS A 169 3.71 -25.70 -2.66
N ASN A 170 4.44 -24.77 -3.24
CA ASN A 170 5.56 -25.03 -4.14
C ASN A 170 6.87 -24.36 -3.64
N SER A 171 7.05 -24.29 -2.34
CA SER A 171 8.17 -23.55 -1.71
C SER A 171 9.54 -24.05 -2.10
N GLY A 172 9.70 -25.33 -2.41
CA GLY A 172 10.99 -25.89 -2.86
C GLY A 172 11.47 -25.37 -4.19
N LYS A 173 10.61 -24.79 -5.02
CA LYS A 173 10.94 -24.21 -6.34
C LYS A 173 10.77 -22.69 -6.39
N GLU A 174 9.83 -22.16 -5.66
CA GLU A 174 9.42 -20.75 -5.73
C GLU A 174 9.85 -19.94 -4.51
N GLY A 175 10.40 -20.58 -3.50
CA GLY A 175 10.64 -20.00 -2.19
C GLY A 175 9.36 -19.92 -1.35
N SER A 176 9.52 -19.49 -0.11
CA SER A 176 8.44 -19.29 0.85
C SER A 176 7.73 -17.93 0.67
N ASN A 177 6.78 -17.68 1.55
CA ASN A 177 6.05 -16.40 1.62
C ASN A 177 5.22 -16.11 0.37
N ARG A 178 4.45 -17.12 -0.06
CA ARG A 178 3.56 -17.03 -1.22
C ARG A 178 2.13 -17.41 -0.87
N ILE A 179 1.20 -16.65 -1.41
CA ILE A 179 -0.22 -16.98 -1.47
C ILE A 179 -0.54 -17.30 -2.93
N HIS A 180 -1.02 -18.51 -3.18
CA HIS A 180 -1.39 -18.93 -4.52
C HIS A 180 -2.88 -18.69 -4.74
N PHE A 181 -3.17 -18.02 -5.83
CA PHE A 181 -4.54 -17.72 -6.26
C PHE A 181 -4.85 -18.44 -7.56
N LEU A 182 -6.10 -18.86 -7.69
CA LEU A 182 -6.71 -19.24 -8.97
C LEU A 182 -7.77 -18.20 -9.31
N LEU A 183 -7.78 -17.75 -10.56
CA LEU A 183 -8.78 -16.84 -11.11
C LEU A 183 -9.80 -17.66 -11.89
N GLY A 184 -11.09 -17.39 -11.73
CA GLY A 184 -12.10 -18.04 -12.54
C GLY A 184 -13.32 -18.55 -11.81
N LYS A 185 -13.77 -17.89 -10.74
CA LYS A 185 -15.11 -18.09 -10.20
C LYS A 185 -15.99 -16.87 -10.46
N ILE A 186 -17.26 -17.10 -10.79
CA ILE A 186 -18.32 -16.09 -10.80
C ILE A 186 -19.42 -16.60 -9.89
N SER A 187 -19.77 -15.82 -8.85
CA SER A 187 -20.77 -16.22 -7.84
C SER A 187 -20.53 -17.63 -7.28
N GLY A 188 -19.27 -17.95 -7.00
CA GLY A 188 -18.83 -19.22 -6.43
C GLY A 188 -18.72 -20.39 -7.41
N LYS A 189 -19.18 -20.26 -8.65
CA LYS A 189 -19.09 -21.30 -9.69
C LYS A 189 -17.85 -21.10 -10.55
N PHE A 190 -17.18 -22.21 -10.90
CA PHE A 190 -16.07 -22.16 -11.86
C PHE A 190 -16.56 -21.78 -13.25
N VAL A 191 -15.81 -20.90 -13.91
CA VAL A 191 -16.09 -20.44 -15.27
C VAL A 191 -14.81 -20.43 -16.10
N GLY A 192 -14.92 -20.70 -17.39
CA GLY A 192 -13.87 -20.42 -18.35
C GLY A 192 -13.74 -18.90 -18.57
N LEU A 193 -12.53 -18.39 -18.54
CA LEU A 193 -12.26 -16.98 -18.81
C LEU A 193 -11.97 -16.69 -20.27
N VAL A 194 -12.06 -17.68 -21.09
CA VAL A 194 -11.68 -17.70 -22.49
C VAL A 194 -12.76 -18.38 -23.30
N ASP A 195 -12.78 -18.06 -24.59
CA ASP A 195 -13.78 -18.55 -25.52
C ASP A 195 -13.92 -20.09 -25.46
N SER A 196 -15.15 -20.59 -25.50
CA SER A 196 -15.46 -22.02 -25.54
C SER A 196 -15.23 -22.66 -26.92
N SER A 197 -15.03 -21.85 -27.95
CA SER A 197 -14.81 -22.32 -29.30
C SER A 197 -13.41 -22.88 -29.46
N TYR A 198 -13.30 -24.10 -29.88
CA TYR A 198 -12.03 -24.76 -30.23
C TYR A 198 -11.68 -24.50 -31.70
N SER A 199 -10.43 -24.14 -31.97
CA SER A 199 -9.90 -24.04 -33.30
C SER A 199 -8.58 -24.79 -33.40
N SER A 200 -8.37 -25.57 -34.46
CA SER A 200 -7.08 -26.22 -34.77
C SER A 200 -6.06 -25.24 -35.40
N THR A 201 -6.50 -24.04 -35.71
CA THR A 201 -5.67 -22.99 -36.29
C THR A 201 -5.39 -21.88 -35.28
N THR A 202 -4.44 -21.02 -35.60
CA THR A 202 -4.16 -19.83 -34.77
C THR A 202 -5.40 -18.99 -34.59
N SER A 203 -5.81 -18.84 -33.34
CA SER A 203 -6.95 -18.05 -33.03
C SER A 203 -6.66 -16.57 -33.05
N THR A 204 -7.10 -15.89 -34.06
CA THR A 204 -7.25 -14.45 -34.11
C THR A 204 -8.69 -14.02 -33.87
N SER A 205 -9.62 -14.95 -33.75
CA SER A 205 -11.08 -14.74 -33.75
C SER A 205 -11.81 -15.15 -32.47
N GLY A 206 -11.09 -15.25 -31.36
CA GLY A 206 -11.71 -15.57 -30.06
C GLY A 206 -11.57 -17.02 -29.65
N ALA A 207 -11.57 -17.99 -30.57
CA ALA A 207 -11.22 -19.37 -30.29
C ALA A 207 -9.71 -19.51 -30.06
N PHE A 208 -9.27 -20.41 -29.18
CA PHE A 208 -7.84 -20.63 -28.97
C PHE A 208 -7.52 -22.10 -28.77
N THR A 209 -6.33 -22.42 -29.18
CA THR A 209 -5.70 -23.73 -28.99
C THR A 209 -4.47 -23.58 -28.12
N MET A 210 -4.01 -24.68 -27.54
CA MET A 210 -2.72 -24.71 -26.84
C MET A 210 -1.56 -24.38 -27.79
N ASN A 211 -1.62 -24.83 -29.04
CA ASN A 211 -0.60 -24.61 -30.06
C ASN A 211 -1.21 -24.32 -31.42
N THR A 212 -0.41 -23.82 -32.36
CA THR A 212 -0.78 -23.52 -33.76
C THR A 212 -1.01 -24.78 -34.61
N SER A 213 -0.51 -25.91 -34.16
CA SER A 213 -0.63 -27.21 -34.83
C SER A 213 -0.82 -28.29 -33.78
N ASN A 214 -1.24 -29.48 -34.21
CA ASN A 214 -1.41 -30.63 -33.32
C ASN A 214 -0.06 -31.16 -32.84
N THR A 215 0.58 -30.41 -31.97
CA THR A 215 1.88 -30.75 -31.35
C THR A 215 1.93 -30.27 -29.91
N ASN A 216 2.65 -30.99 -29.08
CA ASN A 216 3.02 -30.59 -27.72
C ASN A 216 4.52 -30.31 -27.60
N SER A 217 5.24 -30.22 -28.72
CA SER A 217 6.67 -29.89 -28.77
C SER A 217 6.93 -28.53 -28.08
N GLY A 218 7.93 -28.48 -27.22
CA GLY A 218 8.25 -27.30 -26.41
C GLY A 218 7.34 -27.07 -25.19
N GLY A 219 6.34 -27.93 -25.00
CA GLY A 219 5.46 -27.93 -23.83
C GLY A 219 4.77 -26.60 -23.58
N TRP A 220 4.50 -26.29 -22.31
CA TRP A 220 3.90 -25.03 -21.88
C TRP A 220 4.69 -23.79 -22.33
N GLY A 221 6.03 -23.86 -22.29
CA GLY A 221 6.92 -22.73 -22.61
C GLY A 221 6.70 -22.18 -24.01
N SER A 222 6.42 -23.06 -24.99
CA SER A 222 6.22 -22.73 -26.41
C SER A 222 4.75 -22.59 -26.80
N SER A 223 3.82 -22.81 -25.87
CA SER A 223 2.39 -22.83 -26.18
C SER A 223 1.83 -21.46 -26.55
N GLN A 224 0.85 -21.43 -27.43
CA GLN A 224 0.06 -20.22 -27.72
C GLN A 224 -0.78 -19.79 -26.52
N MET A 225 -1.27 -20.73 -25.72
CA MET A 225 -1.98 -20.43 -24.49
C MET A 225 -1.14 -19.50 -23.62
N ARG A 226 0.14 -19.83 -23.43
CA ARG A 226 1.06 -18.98 -22.65
C ARG A 226 1.31 -17.63 -23.34
N SER A 227 1.65 -17.63 -24.61
CA SER A 227 2.18 -16.43 -25.28
C SER A 227 1.08 -15.49 -25.79
N LYS A 228 -0.02 -16.00 -26.29
CA LYS A 228 -1.08 -15.24 -26.97
C LYS A 228 -2.31 -15.00 -26.09
N VAL A 229 -2.64 -15.96 -25.23
CA VAL A 229 -3.85 -15.87 -24.40
C VAL A 229 -3.53 -15.33 -23.02
N LEU A 230 -2.69 -16.01 -22.24
CA LEU A 230 -2.38 -15.59 -20.87
C LEU A 230 -1.40 -14.44 -20.83
N GLY A 231 -0.43 -14.42 -21.70
CA GLY A 231 0.67 -13.44 -21.74
C GLY A 231 1.95 -14.01 -21.15
N SER A 232 3.06 -13.76 -21.82
CA SER A 232 4.40 -14.27 -21.47
C SER A 232 5.41 -13.16 -21.19
N ALA A 233 4.93 -12.00 -20.75
CA ALA A 233 5.81 -10.89 -20.43
C ALA A 233 6.77 -11.23 -19.28
N SER A 234 8.01 -10.74 -19.37
CA SER A 234 9.02 -10.90 -18.33
C SER A 234 8.66 -10.14 -17.04
N SER A 235 7.79 -9.13 -17.14
CA SER A 235 7.26 -8.36 -16.01
C SER A 235 5.74 -8.22 -16.09
N PRO A 236 4.99 -8.53 -15.02
CA PRO A 236 3.55 -8.33 -14.99
C PRO A 236 3.11 -6.87 -15.14
N THR A 237 4.00 -5.93 -14.80
CA THR A 237 3.72 -4.49 -14.92
C THR A 237 3.79 -3.96 -16.36
N SER A 238 4.47 -4.70 -17.25
CA SER A 238 4.61 -4.38 -18.68
C SER A 238 4.11 -5.55 -19.53
N PRO A 239 2.80 -5.89 -19.49
CA PRO A 239 2.25 -7.05 -20.16
C PRO A 239 2.19 -6.86 -21.66
N THR A 240 2.26 -7.98 -22.41
CA THR A 240 1.94 -7.98 -23.83
C THR A 240 0.47 -7.59 -24.04
N ALA A 241 0.22 -6.67 -24.96
CA ALA A 241 -1.14 -6.23 -25.28
C ALA A 241 -2.03 -7.41 -25.77
N ASN A 242 -3.33 -7.28 -25.57
CA ASN A 242 -4.33 -8.28 -25.97
C ASN A 242 -4.13 -9.67 -25.33
N THR A 243 -3.63 -9.69 -24.09
CA THR A 243 -3.52 -10.92 -23.29
C THR A 243 -4.32 -10.79 -22.00
N LEU A 244 -4.65 -11.91 -21.37
CA LEU A 244 -5.33 -11.91 -20.07
C LEU A 244 -4.52 -11.11 -19.02
N LEU A 245 -3.20 -11.26 -19.02
CA LEU A 245 -2.33 -10.50 -18.12
C LEU A 245 -2.51 -8.99 -18.31
N ALA A 246 -2.63 -8.51 -19.56
CA ALA A 246 -2.87 -7.10 -19.86
C ALA A 246 -4.25 -6.63 -19.40
N ALA A 247 -5.25 -7.51 -19.43
CA ALA A 247 -6.62 -7.22 -19.03
C ALA A 247 -6.85 -7.22 -17.51
N LEU A 248 -5.88 -7.73 -16.73
CA LEU A 248 -5.92 -7.68 -15.25
C LEU A 248 -5.66 -6.26 -14.72
N PRO A 249 -6.24 -5.89 -13.57
CA PRO A 249 -5.97 -4.60 -12.92
C PRO A 249 -4.48 -4.37 -12.66
N SER A 250 -4.03 -3.14 -12.82
CA SER A 250 -2.62 -2.77 -12.66
C SER A 250 -2.09 -2.97 -11.24
N ASP A 251 -2.92 -2.74 -10.23
CA ASP A 251 -2.59 -2.95 -8.81
C ASP A 251 -2.40 -4.43 -8.47
N LEU A 252 -3.19 -5.33 -9.08
CA LEU A 252 -2.96 -6.77 -8.98
C LEU A 252 -1.65 -7.14 -9.69
N ARG A 253 -1.43 -6.67 -10.92
CA ARG A 253 -0.21 -6.96 -11.68
C ARG A 253 1.07 -6.51 -10.96
N ALA A 254 1.01 -5.38 -10.25
CA ALA A 254 2.14 -4.83 -9.50
C ALA A 254 2.61 -5.73 -8.34
N VAL A 255 1.76 -6.65 -7.87
CA VAL A 255 2.08 -7.55 -6.76
C VAL A 255 2.24 -9.01 -7.15
N MET A 256 2.00 -9.34 -8.43
CA MET A 256 2.18 -10.71 -8.91
C MET A 256 3.65 -11.13 -8.85
N LYS A 257 3.86 -12.38 -8.49
CA LYS A 257 5.18 -13.03 -8.54
C LYS A 257 5.14 -14.14 -9.60
N SER A 258 6.28 -14.44 -10.18
CA SER A 258 6.42 -15.60 -11.07
C SER A 258 6.05 -16.88 -10.32
N CYS A 259 5.39 -17.80 -10.99
CA CYS A 259 5.12 -19.14 -10.47
C CYS A 259 5.75 -20.19 -11.38
N THR A 260 6.18 -21.30 -10.78
CA THR A 260 6.68 -22.46 -11.51
C THR A 260 5.52 -23.41 -11.77
N LYS A 261 5.25 -23.68 -13.03
CA LYS A 261 4.22 -24.62 -13.45
C LYS A 261 4.86 -25.87 -14.04
N TYR A 262 4.51 -27.00 -13.47
CA TYR A 262 4.87 -28.30 -14.01
C TYR A 262 3.82 -28.74 -15.02
N THR A 263 4.24 -29.18 -16.20
CA THR A 263 3.36 -29.70 -17.23
C THR A 263 3.94 -31.01 -17.75
N ASP A 264 3.08 -31.98 -18.00
CA ASP A 264 3.47 -33.21 -18.68
C ASP A 264 3.50 -32.97 -20.21
N ASN A 265 4.52 -33.48 -20.84
CA ASN A 265 4.70 -33.45 -22.29
C ASN A 265 5.01 -34.87 -22.79
N LYS A 266 3.98 -35.68 -22.99
CA LYS A 266 4.09 -37.10 -23.41
C LYS A 266 4.98 -37.93 -22.49
N GLY A 267 4.75 -37.89 -21.21
CA GLY A 267 5.48 -38.68 -20.22
C GLY A 267 6.77 -38.05 -19.72
N GLY A 268 7.09 -36.81 -20.15
CA GLY A 268 8.17 -36.00 -19.59
C GLY A 268 7.62 -34.80 -18.80
N VAL A 269 8.22 -34.50 -17.66
CA VAL A 269 7.86 -33.30 -16.87
C VAL A 269 8.68 -32.13 -17.39
N ASN A 270 8.00 -31.13 -17.97
CA ASN A 270 8.63 -29.86 -18.36
C ASN A 270 8.31 -28.77 -17.34
N THR A 271 9.30 -28.09 -16.89
CA THR A 271 9.22 -26.95 -15.96
C THR A 271 9.26 -25.62 -16.70
#